data_958be64c65cc6fd960695ec6a0a5b965
#
_entry.id   958be64c65cc6fd960695ec6a0a5b965
#
_cell.length_a   1.000
_cell.length_b   1.000
_cell.length_c   1.000
_cell.angle_alpha   90.00
_cell.angle_beta   90.00
_cell.angle_gamma   90.00
#
_symmetry.space_group_name_H-M   'P 1'
#
loop_
_entity.id
_entity.type
_entity.pdbx_description
1 polymer ?
#
loop_
_entity_poly.entity_id
_entity_poly.type
_entity_poly.pdbx_seq_one_letter_code
_entity_poly.pdbx_strand_id
1 'polypeptide(L)'
;MELLIKGGTVVTATESFPADVAVDGGKIVAIGKDLAVNAEKVVDATGKLVLPGALDAHTHMAMPFGGTVSADSYLAGTRAAVCGGVTTIFDYPVQHKGETILGLIG
;
A
#
# COMPACT_ATOMS: atom_id res chain seq x y z
N MET A 1 -21.26 3.42 0.70
CA MET A 1 -19.82 3.52 0.40
C MET A 1 -19.04 3.48 1.70
N GLU A 2 -17.98 2.71 1.74
CA GLU A 2 -17.13 2.64 2.93
C GLU A 2 -16.33 3.93 3.14
N LEU A 3 -15.80 4.49 2.04
CA LEU A 3 -14.91 5.65 2.12
C LEU A 3 -15.10 6.59 0.94
N LEU A 4 -15.09 7.88 1.23
CA LEU A 4 -14.98 8.96 0.24
C LEU A 4 -13.77 9.82 0.58
N ILE A 5 -12.83 9.92 -0.35
CA ILE A 5 -11.70 10.86 -0.31
C ILE A 5 -12.12 12.08 -1.13
N LYS A 6 -12.20 13.26 -0.50
CA LYS A 6 -12.83 14.43 -1.10
C LYS A 6 -11.86 15.60 -1.28
N GLY A 7 -11.96 16.28 -2.43
CA GLY A 7 -11.29 17.57 -2.67
C GLY A 7 -9.79 17.50 -2.95
N GLY A 8 -9.26 16.31 -3.24
CA GLY A 8 -7.85 16.12 -3.52
C GLY A 8 -7.48 16.30 -5.00
N THR A 9 -6.19 16.24 -5.28
CA THR A 9 -5.67 16.09 -6.64
C THR A 9 -5.25 14.63 -6.85
N VAL A 10 -6.01 13.92 -7.67
CA VAL A 10 -5.70 12.53 -8.03
C VAL A 10 -4.52 12.52 -9.00
N VAL A 11 -3.53 11.69 -8.71
CA VAL A 11 -2.33 11.53 -9.53
C VAL A 11 -2.25 10.10 -10.03
N THR A 12 -2.19 9.94 -11.33
CA THR A 12 -2.01 8.65 -12.01
C THR A 12 -0.64 8.60 -12.68
N ALA A 13 -0.33 7.49 -13.35
CA ALA A 13 0.93 7.37 -14.08
C ALA A 13 1.06 8.36 -15.26
N THR A 14 -0.03 8.92 -15.75
CA THR A 14 -0.07 9.73 -16.98
C THR A 14 -0.58 11.16 -16.77
N GLU A 15 -1.32 11.42 -15.70
CA GLU A 15 -1.97 12.72 -15.50
C GLU A 15 -2.25 13.02 -14.02
N SER A 16 -2.57 14.26 -13.72
CA SER A 16 -3.09 14.67 -12.43
C SER A 16 -4.27 15.63 -12.63
N PHE A 17 -5.32 15.44 -11.82
CA PHE A 17 -6.55 16.22 -11.92
C PHE A 17 -7.30 16.29 -10.58
N PRO A 18 -8.03 17.39 -10.31
CA PRO A 18 -8.88 17.48 -9.14
C PRO A 18 -10.03 16.48 -9.23
N ALA A 19 -10.19 15.64 -8.23
CA ALA A 19 -11.31 14.68 -8.14
C ALA A 19 -11.49 14.14 -6.72
N ASP A 20 -12.68 13.61 -6.48
CA ASP A 20 -12.99 12.75 -5.35
C ASP A 20 -12.80 11.28 -5.73
N VAL A 21 -12.52 10.44 -4.74
CA VAL A 21 -12.38 8.99 -4.92
C VAL A 21 -13.31 8.27 -3.96
N ALA A 22 -14.21 7.47 -4.50
CA ALA A 22 -15.12 6.63 -3.71
C ALA A 22 -14.63 5.17 -3.68
N VAL A 23 -14.63 4.59 -2.49
CA VAL A 23 -14.20 3.21 -2.23
C VAL A 23 -15.33 2.44 -1.59
N ASP A 24 -15.55 1.22 -2.04
CA ASP A 24 -16.53 0.29 -1.50
C ASP A 24 -16.05 -1.15 -1.71
N GLY A 25 -16.24 -2.01 -0.70
CA GLY A 25 -15.75 -3.39 -0.75
C GLY A 25 -14.23 -3.50 -0.98
N GLY A 26 -13.45 -2.55 -0.45
CA GLY A 26 -11.99 -2.51 -0.63
C GLY A 26 -11.54 -2.14 -2.06
N LYS A 27 -12.42 -1.62 -2.91
CA LYS A 27 -12.12 -1.25 -4.30
C LYS A 27 -12.51 0.19 -4.59
N ILE A 28 -11.75 0.85 -5.45
CA ILE A 28 -12.17 2.13 -6.03
C ILE A 28 -13.34 1.86 -6.98
N VAL A 29 -14.48 2.48 -6.69
CA VAL A 29 -15.72 2.30 -7.47
C VAL A 29 -16.08 3.53 -8.30
N ALA A 30 -15.57 4.70 -7.93
CA ALA A 30 -15.74 5.93 -8.71
C ALA A 30 -14.61 6.92 -8.47
N ILE A 31 -14.26 7.65 -9.52
CA ILE A 31 -13.38 8.82 -9.48
C ILE A 31 -14.08 9.92 -10.27
N GLY A 32 -14.27 11.09 -9.68
CA GLY A 32 -14.97 12.19 -10.35
C GLY A 32 -15.05 13.43 -9.49
N LYS A 33 -15.52 14.53 -10.07
CA LYS A 33 -15.72 15.79 -9.34
C LYS A 33 -17.04 15.75 -8.58
N ASP A 34 -17.01 16.27 -7.37
CA ASP A 34 -18.22 16.50 -6.54
C ASP A 34 -19.12 15.27 -6.42
N LEU A 35 -18.51 14.12 -6.10
CA LEU A 35 -19.25 12.88 -5.96
C LEU A 35 -20.30 13.00 -4.83
N ALA A 36 -21.57 12.96 -5.22
CA ALA A 36 -22.72 13.00 -4.31
C ALA A 36 -23.05 11.60 -3.77
N VAL A 37 -22.13 11.01 -3.01
CA VAL A 37 -22.31 9.68 -2.42
C VAL A 37 -22.27 9.77 -0.88
N ASN A 38 -23.11 8.97 -0.23
CA ASN A 38 -23.04 8.79 1.21
C ASN A 38 -21.96 7.76 1.53
N ALA A 39 -21.01 8.14 2.38
CA ALA A 39 -19.93 7.27 2.82
C ALA A 39 -19.90 7.21 4.36
N GLU A 40 -19.52 6.05 4.89
CA GLU A 40 -19.34 5.83 6.32
C GLU A 40 -18.17 6.68 6.86
N LYS A 41 -17.15 6.85 6.04
CA LYS A 41 -15.98 7.68 6.34
C LYS A 41 -15.69 8.65 5.21
N VAL A 42 -15.48 9.91 5.55
CA VAL A 42 -15.05 10.96 4.62
C VAL A 42 -13.68 11.44 5.03
N VAL A 43 -12.74 11.47 4.08
CA VAL A 43 -11.40 12.02 4.25
C VAL A 43 -11.29 13.30 3.43
N ASP A 44 -11.06 14.42 4.10
CA ASP A 44 -10.75 15.69 3.43
C ASP A 44 -9.30 15.67 2.93
N ALA A 45 -9.15 15.69 1.62
CA ALA A 45 -7.87 15.73 0.92
C ALA A 45 -7.60 17.10 0.26
N THR A 46 -8.29 18.14 0.69
CA THR A 46 -8.10 19.50 0.17
C THR A 46 -6.63 19.91 0.26
N GLY A 47 -6.05 20.35 -0.86
CA GLY A 47 -4.63 20.71 -0.97
C GLY A 47 -3.65 19.54 -0.90
N LYS A 48 -4.12 18.30 -0.97
CA LYS A 48 -3.28 17.10 -0.93
C LYS A 48 -3.29 16.36 -2.26
N LEU A 49 -2.24 15.58 -2.48
CA LEU A 49 -2.19 14.62 -3.58
C LEU A 49 -2.82 13.29 -3.12
N VAL A 50 -3.63 12.71 -3.98
CA VAL A 50 -4.21 11.38 -3.79
C VAL A 50 -3.53 10.44 -4.79
N LEU A 51 -2.66 9.58 -4.27
CA LEU A 51 -1.86 8.65 -5.06
C LEU A 51 -2.24 7.20 -4.72
N PRO A 52 -2.02 6.25 -5.64
CA PRO A 52 -1.97 4.84 -5.26
C PRO A 52 -0.93 4.61 -4.16
N GLY A 53 -1.15 3.61 -3.31
CA GLY A 53 -0.14 3.19 -2.36
C GLY A 53 1.16 2.82 -3.07
N ALA A 54 2.29 3.19 -2.48
CA ALA A 54 3.60 2.88 -3.05
C ALA A 54 3.86 1.36 -3.03
N LEU A 55 4.67 0.90 -3.98
CA LEU A 55 5.13 -0.47 -4.07
C LEU A 55 6.64 -0.50 -3.81
N ASP A 56 7.06 -1.31 -2.86
CA ASP A 56 8.47 -1.62 -2.62
C ASP A 56 8.81 -2.96 -3.28
N ALA A 57 9.60 -2.90 -4.33
CA ALA A 57 9.92 -4.07 -5.16
C ALA A 57 11.06 -4.92 -4.60
N HIS A 58 11.66 -4.59 -3.46
CA HIS A 58 12.76 -5.35 -2.90
C HIS A 58 12.88 -5.21 -1.39
N THR A 59 12.30 -6.16 -0.67
CA THR A 59 12.37 -6.21 0.79
C THR A 59 12.94 -7.54 1.29
N HIS A 60 13.47 -7.51 2.52
CA HIS A 60 13.95 -8.68 3.24
C HIS A 60 13.48 -8.59 4.69
N MET A 61 12.29 -9.11 4.99
CA MET A 61 11.74 -9.12 6.35
C MET A 61 12.05 -10.43 7.04
N ALA A 62 12.36 -10.38 8.34
CA ALA A 62 12.72 -11.54 9.15
C ALA A 62 13.83 -12.41 8.51
N MET A 63 14.74 -11.80 7.76
CA MET A 63 15.76 -12.52 7.00
C MET A 63 16.94 -12.92 7.88
N PRO A 64 17.29 -14.21 7.97
CA PRO A 64 18.53 -14.63 8.61
C PRO A 64 19.73 -14.27 7.73
N PHE A 65 20.73 -13.62 8.31
CA PHE A 65 21.96 -13.26 7.64
C PHE A 65 23.12 -13.10 8.62
N GLY A 66 24.27 -13.68 8.30
CA GLY A 66 25.50 -13.51 9.09
C GLY A 66 25.39 -13.96 10.56
N GLY A 67 24.56 -14.98 10.86
CA GLY A 67 24.36 -15.46 12.24
C GLY A 67 23.36 -14.66 13.06
N THR A 68 22.68 -13.70 12.46
CA THR A 68 21.61 -12.91 13.07
C THR A 68 20.35 -12.89 12.16
N VAL A 69 19.36 -12.13 12.55
CA VAL A 69 18.12 -11.94 11.79
C VAL A 69 17.90 -10.44 11.60
N SER A 70 17.34 -10.03 10.44
CA SER A 70 16.97 -8.64 10.21
C SER A 70 16.06 -8.10 11.34
N ALA A 71 16.22 -6.81 11.68
CA ALA A 71 15.54 -6.19 12.83
C ALA A 71 14.01 -6.26 12.75
N ASP A 72 13.45 -6.19 11.54
CA ASP A 72 12.01 -6.16 11.32
C ASP A 72 11.45 -7.55 11.04
N SER A 73 10.50 -7.97 11.88
CA SER A 73 9.58 -9.05 11.56
C SER A 73 8.62 -8.64 10.44
N TYR A 74 7.91 -9.60 9.85
CA TYR A 74 6.85 -9.29 8.87
C TYR A 74 5.82 -8.31 9.44
N LEU A 75 5.38 -8.50 10.68
CA LEU A 75 4.41 -7.61 11.32
C LEU A 75 4.96 -6.20 11.50
N ALA A 76 6.17 -6.06 12.03
CA ALA A 76 6.78 -4.75 12.27
C ALA A 76 7.12 -4.04 10.96
N GLY A 77 7.73 -4.75 10.01
CA GLY A 77 8.10 -4.20 8.70
C GLY A 77 6.89 -3.80 7.86
N THR A 78 5.83 -4.61 7.80
CA THR A 78 4.62 -4.26 7.06
C THR A 78 3.85 -3.11 7.71
N ARG A 79 3.83 -3.00 9.04
CA ARG A 79 3.29 -1.81 9.73
C ARG A 79 4.06 -0.54 9.39
N ALA A 80 5.39 -0.59 9.43
CA ALA A 80 6.23 0.54 9.04
C ALA A 80 5.99 0.94 7.58
N ALA A 81 5.92 -0.03 6.67
CA ALA A 81 5.62 0.19 5.27
C ALA A 81 4.30 0.94 5.07
N VAL A 82 3.21 0.45 5.67
CA VAL A 82 1.88 1.09 5.57
C VAL A 82 1.90 2.50 6.17
N CYS A 83 2.54 2.72 7.31
CA CYS A 83 2.68 4.05 7.90
C CYS A 83 3.46 5.02 7.00
N GLY A 84 4.37 4.51 6.17
CA GLY A 84 5.10 5.26 5.16
C GLY A 84 4.37 5.39 3.81
N GLY A 85 3.17 4.80 3.66
CA GLY A 85 2.39 4.83 2.42
C GLY A 85 2.73 3.71 1.44
N VAL A 86 3.53 2.73 1.83
CA VAL A 86 3.83 1.52 1.03
C VAL A 86 2.75 0.48 1.32
N THR A 87 1.97 0.09 0.31
CA THR A 87 0.85 -0.86 0.44
C THR A 87 1.11 -2.21 -0.21
N THR A 88 2.19 -2.33 -0.95
CA THR A 88 2.61 -3.57 -1.61
C THR A 88 4.11 -3.75 -1.46
N ILE A 89 4.54 -4.93 -1.07
CA ILE A 89 5.95 -5.28 -0.97
C ILE A 89 6.22 -6.57 -1.73
N PHE A 90 7.42 -6.68 -2.31
CA PHE A 90 7.99 -7.93 -2.80
C PHE A 90 9.12 -8.35 -1.87
N ASP A 91 8.85 -9.38 -1.05
CA ASP A 91 9.84 -9.93 -0.14
C ASP A 91 10.62 -11.05 -0.81
N TYR A 92 11.93 -11.05 -0.62
CA TYR A 92 12.83 -12.02 -1.24
C TYR A 92 13.47 -12.91 -0.19
N PRO A 93 12.98 -14.14 -0.01
CA PRO A 93 13.64 -15.12 0.84
C PRO A 93 15.01 -15.50 0.25
N VAL A 94 16.00 -15.65 1.11
CA VAL A 94 17.35 -16.11 0.71
C VAL A 94 17.37 -17.62 0.72
N GLN A 95 17.57 -18.23 -0.46
CA GLN A 95 17.70 -19.68 -0.62
C GLN A 95 19.16 -20.10 -0.50
N HIS A 96 19.42 -21.04 0.40
CA HIS A 96 20.72 -21.69 0.49
C HIS A 96 20.74 -23.04 -0.26
N LYS A 97 21.94 -23.56 -0.50
CA LYS A 97 22.09 -24.85 -1.17
C LYS A 97 21.36 -25.97 -0.39
N GLY A 98 20.45 -26.65 -1.06
CA GLY A 98 19.64 -27.73 -0.49
C GLY A 98 18.27 -27.32 0.03
N GLU A 99 17.95 -26.02 0.04
CA GLU A 99 16.62 -25.50 0.40
C GLU A 99 15.72 -25.35 -0.83
N THR A 100 14.42 -25.35 -0.60
CA THR A 100 13.45 -25.01 -1.64
C THR A 100 12.77 -23.68 -1.31
N ILE A 101 12.46 -22.88 -2.33
CA ILE A 101 11.74 -21.61 -2.12
C ILE A 101 10.41 -21.83 -1.40
N LEU A 102 9.68 -22.90 -1.75
CA LEU A 102 8.42 -23.24 -1.08
C LEU A 102 8.60 -23.53 0.41
N GLY A 103 9.71 -24.14 0.81
CA GLY A 103 10.03 -24.38 2.21
C GLY A 103 10.36 -23.12 3.00
N LEU A 104 10.78 -22.05 2.33
CA LEU A 104 11.13 -20.76 2.95
C LEU A 104 9.93 -19.84 3.18
N ILE A 105 8.85 -20.03 2.45
CA ILE A 105 7.64 -19.19 2.51
C ILE A 105 6.44 -19.89 3.14
N GLY A 106 6.61 -21.15 3.47
CA GLY A 106 5.57 -22.02 4.10
C GLY A 106 5.45 -21.89 5.60
#